data_d8a454fbe108916768d9155c4daf4258
#
_entry.id   d8a454fbe108916768d9155c4daf4258
#
_cell.length_a   1.000
_cell.length_b   1.000
_cell.length_c   1.000
_cell.angle_alpha   90.00
_cell.angle_beta   90.00
_cell.angle_gamma   90.00
#
_symmetry.space_group_name_H-M   'P 1'
#
loop_
_entity.id
_entity.type
_entity.pdbx_description
1 polymer ?
#
loop_
_entity_poly.entity_id
_entity_poly.type
_entity_poly.pdbx_seq_one_letter_code
_entity_poly.pdbx_strand_id
1 'polypeptide(L)'
;MLPEITGAHPRLFVDSKTGFLPLEDARKTVCGKALAERVVHDAEVLLKEAPAERIMQGRRLLGVSRNVLYRINTLAVAYHLTRERSFAERAAREMCVVSDFSDWNPSHFLDVAEMTLALAVGYDWLYDTLDDEQRLRIRTAIIEKGIKPSFAGRHWWITGKNNWNQVCHAGMVAGALAVAETEPELAEKTILRAIRNLPRSMKASFSPNGAYPEGPTYWGYGTEFTVVLLALLEGAFGQDFGLSEIPGFSVTGDFVIASTAPTGELFNYADCGKRLGSSFAMHWLIRRFNRPDWFSKNERNALKRETKLRPRTLKNSRNRLLPLSLLYLQDWAETASRKLVFYSGDTAEVPVAAYRTGWKSTDAYLGVKGGSPSGPHGHMDGGSFVYEANGVRWVSDLGAENYHRIESLGLTLWDARQESDRWRIFRIGPDSHSILRIDGEPQLVKGNAGIVDFQPDRCVLDLTSLYRGRAKKVTRRLELRPDQTLKITDSLSGMKPNARIRWQFCTAAEASGEKTLLLCSGGKKLAVKKNRGGKWKITPAEKLMHEFDSPNPGILIVSFDAAVPADGDLELTVEFLPENRKDR
;
A
#
# COMPACT_ATOMS: atom_id res chain seq x y z
N MET A 1 4.51 25.99 22.72
CA MET A 1 5.91 25.57 22.91
C MET A 1 5.97 24.07 23.05
N LEU A 2 6.91 23.45 22.36
CA LEU A 2 7.21 22.02 22.55
C LEU A 2 8.00 21.85 23.87
N PRO A 3 7.96 20.67 24.50
CA PRO A 3 8.92 20.31 25.53
C PRO A 3 10.35 20.42 25.00
N GLU A 4 11.31 20.64 25.90
CA GLU A 4 12.72 20.73 25.53
C GLU A 4 13.21 19.42 24.91
N ILE A 5 13.95 19.53 23.79
CA ILE A 5 14.57 18.40 23.12
C ILE A 5 15.95 18.18 23.75
N THR A 6 16.24 16.97 24.20
CA THR A 6 17.57 16.66 24.77
C THR A 6 18.68 16.92 23.77
N GLY A 7 19.80 17.49 24.23
CA GLY A 7 21.00 17.69 23.43
C GLY A 7 21.80 16.38 23.16
N ALA A 8 21.49 15.31 23.87
CA ALA A 8 22.23 14.04 23.72
C ALA A 8 21.80 13.25 22.45
N HIS A 9 22.75 12.55 21.85
CA HIS A 9 22.54 11.56 20.79
C HIS A 9 22.80 10.14 21.31
N PRO A 10 22.10 9.11 20.81
CA PRO A 10 20.98 9.18 19.87
C PRO A 10 19.68 9.59 20.54
N ARG A 11 18.80 10.25 19.79
CA ARG A 11 17.46 10.67 20.22
C ARG A 11 16.32 10.22 19.30
N LEU A 12 16.66 9.76 18.09
CA LEU A 12 15.67 9.24 17.14
C LEU A 12 15.34 7.78 17.43
N PHE A 13 14.06 7.45 17.52
CA PHE A 13 13.56 6.09 17.84
C PHE A 13 14.07 5.56 19.19
N VAL A 14 14.41 6.41 20.11
CA VAL A 14 14.90 6.09 21.45
C VAL A 14 13.77 6.31 22.44
N ASP A 15 13.59 5.41 23.38
CA ASP A 15 12.68 5.62 24.49
C ASP A 15 13.31 6.64 25.46
N SER A 16 12.65 7.77 25.67
CA SER A 16 13.12 8.86 26.55
C SER A 16 13.34 8.43 28.01
N LYS A 17 12.76 7.30 28.44
CA LYS A 17 12.86 6.79 29.81
C LYS A 17 13.96 5.73 29.98
N THR A 18 14.16 4.89 28.96
CA THR A 18 15.05 3.72 29.01
C THR A 18 16.32 3.87 28.19
N GLY A 19 16.44 4.94 27.40
CA GLY A 19 17.49 5.07 26.40
C GLY A 19 17.20 4.21 25.18
N PHE A 20 18.24 3.77 24.49
CA PHE A 20 18.13 2.92 23.32
C PHE A 20 17.25 1.70 23.62
N LEU A 21 16.16 1.50 22.86
CA LEU A 21 15.43 0.23 22.92
C LEU A 21 16.43 -0.88 22.62
N PRO A 22 16.61 -1.86 23.52
CA PRO A 22 17.75 -2.76 23.43
C PRO A 22 17.63 -3.64 22.18
N LEU A 23 18.37 -3.30 21.13
CA LEU A 23 18.55 -4.16 19.96
C LEU A 23 19.05 -5.55 20.37
N GLU A 24 19.75 -5.64 21.52
CA GLU A 24 20.17 -6.90 22.14
C GLU A 24 19.00 -7.77 22.55
N ASP A 25 17.90 -7.19 23.03
CA ASP A 25 16.71 -7.96 23.41
C ASP A 25 15.99 -8.53 22.17
N ALA A 26 16.04 -7.85 21.05
CA ALA A 26 15.52 -8.40 19.79
C ALA A 26 16.23 -9.70 19.38
N ARG A 27 17.54 -9.82 19.63
CA ARG A 27 18.30 -11.06 19.37
C ARG A 27 17.85 -12.27 20.21
N LYS A 28 17.15 -12.06 21.32
CA LYS A 28 16.61 -13.13 22.17
C LYS A 28 15.38 -13.79 21.56
N THR A 29 14.74 -13.14 20.58
CA THR A 29 13.57 -13.67 19.86
C THR A 29 13.98 -14.43 18.61
N VAL A 30 13.18 -15.42 18.18
CA VAL A 30 13.47 -16.21 16.96
C VAL A 30 13.44 -15.31 15.72
N CYS A 31 12.42 -14.47 15.59
CA CYS A 31 12.26 -13.56 14.46
C CYS A 31 13.31 -12.46 14.47
N GLY A 32 13.61 -11.89 15.63
CA GLY A 32 14.61 -10.83 15.78
C GLY A 32 16.01 -11.33 15.51
N LYS A 33 16.38 -12.54 15.97
CA LYS A 33 17.66 -13.16 15.63
C LYS A 33 17.86 -13.30 14.13
N ALA A 34 16.88 -13.86 13.42
CA ALA A 34 16.95 -14.02 11.98
C ALA A 34 17.05 -12.67 11.23
N LEU A 35 16.36 -11.62 11.71
CA LEU A 35 16.47 -10.29 11.14
C LEU A 35 17.83 -9.65 11.45
N ALA A 36 18.36 -9.80 12.67
CA ALA A 36 19.67 -9.27 13.03
C ALA A 36 20.79 -9.91 12.18
N GLU A 37 20.76 -11.24 12.01
CA GLU A 37 21.69 -11.97 11.15
C GLU A 37 21.61 -11.46 9.69
N ARG A 38 20.39 -11.19 9.22
CA ARG A 38 20.19 -10.64 7.88
C ARG A 38 20.75 -9.22 7.75
N VAL A 39 20.53 -8.34 8.72
CA VAL A 39 21.02 -6.95 8.73
C VAL A 39 22.55 -6.94 8.72
N VAL A 40 23.19 -7.75 9.54
CA VAL A 40 24.67 -7.86 9.57
C VAL A 40 25.20 -8.37 8.24
N HIS A 41 24.61 -9.42 7.68
CA HIS A 41 25.00 -9.94 6.36
C HIS A 41 24.87 -8.87 5.25
N ASP A 42 23.77 -8.13 5.22
CA ASP A 42 23.59 -7.07 4.23
C ASP A 42 24.57 -5.91 4.46
N ALA A 43 24.92 -5.59 5.71
CA ALA A 43 25.96 -4.60 6.03
C ALA A 43 27.35 -5.04 5.51
N GLU A 44 27.73 -6.31 5.66
CA GLU A 44 28.98 -6.86 5.10
C GLU A 44 29.03 -6.74 3.57
N VAL A 45 27.90 -6.96 2.89
CA VAL A 45 27.80 -6.75 1.43
C VAL A 45 27.99 -5.27 1.10
N LEU A 46 27.38 -4.36 1.88
CA LEU A 46 27.48 -2.91 1.67
C LEU A 46 28.90 -2.37 1.84
N LEU A 47 29.76 -3.00 2.65
CA LEU A 47 31.17 -2.60 2.76
C LEU A 47 31.90 -2.64 1.41
N LYS A 48 31.48 -3.54 0.50
CA LYS A 48 32.11 -3.79 -0.80
C LYS A 48 31.47 -3.00 -1.95
N GLU A 49 30.28 -2.40 -1.72
CA GLU A 49 29.58 -1.65 -2.76
C GLU A 49 30.06 -0.20 -2.86
N ALA A 50 30.00 0.37 -4.07
CA ALA A 50 30.22 1.79 -4.27
C ALA A 50 29.16 2.62 -3.55
N PRO A 51 29.47 3.85 -3.08
CA PRO A 51 28.48 4.79 -2.58
C PRO A 51 27.42 5.10 -3.63
N ALA A 52 26.30 5.68 -3.16
CA ALA A 52 25.22 6.10 -4.05
C ALA A 52 25.67 7.23 -4.98
N GLU A 53 25.12 7.24 -6.19
CA GLU A 53 25.31 8.30 -7.18
C GLU A 53 23.99 9.03 -7.40
N ARG A 54 24.06 10.34 -7.74
CA ARG A 54 22.87 11.15 -8.05
C ARG A 54 22.35 10.82 -9.45
N ILE A 55 21.56 9.76 -9.57
CA ILE A 55 20.98 9.28 -10.83
C ILE A 55 19.48 9.51 -10.82
N MET A 56 19.00 10.39 -11.72
CA MET A 56 17.57 10.63 -11.91
C MET A 56 16.92 9.52 -12.74
N GLN A 57 15.74 9.10 -12.33
CA GLN A 57 14.86 8.24 -13.11
C GLN A 57 13.62 9.04 -13.54
N GLY A 58 13.62 9.53 -14.76
CA GLY A 58 12.68 10.57 -15.18
C GLY A 58 12.85 11.81 -14.29
N ARG A 59 11.75 12.28 -13.70
CA ARG A 59 11.76 13.43 -12.77
C ARG A 59 12.08 13.09 -11.31
N ARG A 60 12.44 11.84 -11.00
CA ARG A 60 12.54 11.31 -9.62
C ARG A 60 13.97 10.92 -9.27
N LEU A 61 14.40 11.31 -8.08
CA LEU A 61 15.59 10.80 -7.38
C LEU A 61 15.21 9.70 -6.37
N LEU A 62 13.92 9.39 -6.26
CA LEU A 62 13.33 8.57 -5.19
C LEU A 62 13.98 7.18 -5.06
N GLY A 63 14.37 6.58 -6.17
CA GLY A 63 15.07 5.29 -6.15
C GLY A 63 16.41 5.37 -5.42
N VAL A 64 17.15 6.47 -5.61
CA VAL A 64 18.42 6.74 -4.91
C VAL A 64 18.16 7.02 -3.43
N SER A 65 17.23 7.92 -3.09
CA SER A 65 16.88 8.25 -1.70
C SER A 65 16.48 7.01 -0.89
N ARG A 66 15.68 6.13 -1.47
CA ARG A 66 15.28 4.85 -0.86
C ARG A 66 16.44 3.89 -0.66
N ASN A 67 17.34 3.81 -1.62
CA ASN A 67 18.54 2.99 -1.49
C ASN A 67 19.45 3.51 -0.38
N VAL A 68 19.69 4.83 -0.32
CA VAL A 68 20.48 5.46 0.74
C VAL A 68 19.85 5.21 2.11
N LEU A 69 18.53 5.37 2.25
CA LEU A 69 17.82 5.08 3.49
C LEU A 69 17.99 3.62 3.93
N TYR A 70 17.90 2.67 2.99
CA TYR A 70 18.18 1.26 3.29
C TYR A 70 19.61 1.02 3.76
N ARG A 71 20.60 1.58 3.03
CA ARG A 71 22.03 1.43 3.35
C ARG A 71 22.35 1.96 4.74
N ILE A 72 21.92 3.19 5.03
CA ILE A 72 22.19 3.84 6.31
C ILE A 72 21.50 3.11 7.46
N ASN A 73 20.22 2.77 7.34
CA ASN A 73 19.53 1.98 8.38
C ASN A 73 20.22 0.64 8.62
N THR A 74 20.62 -0.07 7.56
CA THR A 74 21.29 -1.37 7.67
C THR A 74 22.64 -1.24 8.37
N LEU A 75 23.47 -0.29 7.96
CA LEU A 75 24.81 -0.08 8.52
C LEU A 75 24.76 0.43 9.97
N ALA A 76 23.86 1.38 10.28
CA ALA A 76 23.72 1.91 11.62
C ALA A 76 23.21 0.83 12.60
N VAL A 77 22.21 0.05 12.20
CA VAL A 77 21.71 -1.07 13.02
C VAL A 77 22.81 -2.14 13.18
N ALA A 78 23.53 -2.50 12.12
CA ALA A 78 24.63 -3.48 12.21
C ALA A 78 25.74 -3.01 13.16
N TYR A 79 26.12 -1.73 13.13
CA TYR A 79 27.07 -1.14 14.08
C TYR A 79 26.60 -1.31 15.52
N HIS A 80 25.35 -0.95 15.82
CA HIS A 80 24.81 -1.09 17.17
C HIS A 80 24.68 -2.54 17.62
N LEU A 81 24.47 -3.48 16.70
CA LEU A 81 24.40 -4.91 16.98
C LEU A 81 25.78 -5.53 17.24
N THR A 82 26.84 -5.07 16.57
CA THR A 82 28.16 -5.74 16.56
C THR A 82 29.28 -4.92 17.18
N ARG A 83 29.11 -3.58 17.21
CA ARG A 83 30.17 -2.60 17.55
C ARG A 83 31.33 -2.59 16.56
N GLU A 84 31.16 -3.18 15.38
CA GLU A 84 32.18 -3.18 14.33
C GLU A 84 32.24 -1.81 13.63
N ARG A 85 33.37 -1.10 13.80
CA ARG A 85 33.55 0.29 13.32
C ARG A 85 33.46 0.42 11.80
N SER A 86 33.84 -0.59 11.06
CA SER A 86 33.76 -0.60 9.59
C SER A 86 32.34 -0.26 9.07
N PHE A 87 31.29 -0.68 9.78
CA PHE A 87 29.92 -0.35 9.42
C PHE A 87 29.62 1.14 9.63
N ALA A 88 30.06 1.72 10.74
CA ALA A 88 29.89 3.16 11.01
C ALA A 88 30.68 4.02 10.00
N GLU A 89 31.92 3.65 9.70
CA GLU A 89 32.77 4.33 8.72
C GLU A 89 32.18 4.28 7.31
N ARG A 90 31.62 3.12 6.95
CA ARG A 90 30.93 2.96 5.66
C ARG A 90 29.65 3.82 5.59
N ALA A 91 28.88 3.90 6.66
CA ALA A 91 27.71 4.77 6.73
C ALA A 91 28.09 6.25 6.67
N ALA A 92 29.15 6.67 7.38
CA ALA A 92 29.68 8.03 7.34
C ALA A 92 30.08 8.42 5.91
N ARG A 93 30.81 7.52 5.20
CA ARG A 93 31.18 7.72 3.80
C ARG A 93 29.96 7.89 2.89
N GLU A 94 28.92 7.06 3.06
CA GLU A 94 27.66 7.16 2.30
C GLU A 94 26.98 8.52 2.54
N MET A 95 26.85 8.93 3.81
CA MET A 95 26.25 10.21 4.19
C MET A 95 27.03 11.39 3.62
N CYS A 96 28.37 11.39 3.70
CA CYS A 96 29.19 12.45 3.12
C CYS A 96 29.01 12.57 1.60
N VAL A 97 29.00 11.45 0.88
CA VAL A 97 28.80 11.44 -0.59
C VAL A 97 27.45 12.06 -0.96
N VAL A 98 26.35 11.67 -0.31
CA VAL A 98 25.04 12.23 -0.65
C VAL A 98 24.83 13.65 -0.12
N SER A 99 25.60 14.06 0.87
CA SER A 99 25.67 15.46 1.32
C SER A 99 26.23 16.38 0.24
N ASP A 100 27.08 15.87 -0.63
CA ASP A 100 27.68 16.64 -1.75
C ASP A 100 26.83 16.68 -3.01
N PHE A 101 25.73 15.93 -3.09
CA PHE A 101 24.82 16.07 -4.20
C PHE A 101 24.39 17.53 -4.36
N SER A 102 24.19 18.00 -5.59
CA SER A 102 23.76 19.38 -5.86
C SER A 102 22.50 19.76 -5.10
N ASP A 103 21.54 18.85 -5.06
CA ASP A 103 20.29 18.90 -4.31
C ASP A 103 19.73 17.49 -4.10
N TRP A 104 18.64 17.37 -3.34
CA TRP A 104 17.88 16.13 -3.14
C TRP A 104 16.56 16.13 -3.90
N ASN A 105 16.48 16.85 -5.02
CA ASN A 105 15.34 16.96 -5.93
C ASN A 105 14.07 17.54 -5.27
N PRO A 106 14.06 18.81 -4.85
CA PRO A 106 12.90 19.43 -4.19
C PRO A 106 11.66 19.55 -5.10
N SER A 107 11.80 19.35 -6.42
CA SER A 107 10.69 19.30 -7.35
C SER A 107 9.79 18.05 -7.13
N HIS A 108 10.34 16.98 -6.54
CA HIS A 108 9.61 15.77 -6.15
C HIS A 108 9.89 15.45 -4.67
N PHE A 109 9.20 16.12 -3.76
CA PHE A 109 9.56 16.25 -2.34
C PHE A 109 9.64 14.93 -1.54
N LEU A 110 9.07 13.84 -2.03
CA LEU A 110 9.28 12.50 -1.46
C LEU A 110 10.77 12.11 -1.47
N ASP A 111 11.51 12.54 -2.48
CA ASP A 111 12.94 12.28 -2.64
C ASP A 111 13.73 12.94 -1.51
N VAL A 112 13.40 14.22 -1.24
CA VAL A 112 13.97 15.02 -0.13
C VAL A 112 13.63 14.37 1.20
N ALA A 113 12.37 13.98 1.41
CA ALA A 113 11.90 13.45 2.68
C ALA A 113 12.59 12.13 3.06
N GLU A 114 12.70 11.19 2.12
CA GLU A 114 13.36 9.90 2.37
C GLU A 114 14.88 10.07 2.53
N MET A 115 15.52 10.98 1.80
CA MET A 115 16.94 11.29 1.97
C MET A 115 17.21 11.97 3.32
N THR A 116 16.35 12.90 3.72
CA THR A 116 16.47 13.58 5.03
C THR A 116 16.34 12.58 6.18
N LEU A 117 15.36 11.65 6.11
CA LEU A 117 15.23 10.60 7.10
C LEU A 117 16.49 9.72 7.18
N ALA A 118 17.06 9.36 6.02
CA ALA A 118 18.27 8.55 5.96
C ALA A 118 19.44 9.22 6.70
N LEU A 119 19.72 10.48 6.36
CA LEU A 119 20.84 11.20 6.96
C LEU A 119 20.56 11.53 8.45
N ALA A 120 19.31 11.82 8.81
CA ALA A 120 18.93 12.08 10.19
C ALA A 120 19.21 10.85 11.08
N VAL A 121 18.78 9.64 10.66
CA VAL A 121 19.05 8.41 11.43
C VAL A 121 20.54 8.12 11.50
N GLY A 122 21.26 8.22 10.38
CA GLY A 122 22.70 7.97 10.37
C GLY A 122 23.47 8.97 11.23
N TYR A 123 23.17 10.27 11.11
CA TYR A 123 23.80 11.33 11.91
C TYR A 123 23.57 11.14 13.40
N ASP A 124 22.33 10.86 13.79
CA ASP A 124 21.93 10.71 15.18
C ASP A 124 22.49 9.43 15.83
N TRP A 125 22.35 8.28 15.14
CA TRP A 125 22.75 6.99 15.71
C TRP A 125 24.27 6.75 15.69
N LEU A 126 24.98 7.42 14.81
CA LEU A 126 26.44 7.27 14.67
C LEU A 126 27.21 8.51 15.14
N TYR A 127 26.53 9.45 15.84
CA TYR A 127 27.08 10.76 16.22
C TYR A 127 28.46 10.68 16.86
N ASP A 128 28.66 9.77 17.81
CA ASP A 128 29.92 9.61 18.54
C ASP A 128 31.04 8.96 17.69
N THR A 129 30.71 8.41 16.52
CA THR A 129 31.67 7.80 15.59
C THR A 129 32.10 8.74 14.47
N LEU A 130 31.35 9.84 14.29
CA LEU A 130 31.66 10.88 13.28
C LEU A 130 32.67 11.87 13.83
N ASP A 131 33.61 12.30 12.99
CA ASP A 131 34.45 13.45 13.31
C ASP A 131 33.71 14.78 13.10
N ASP A 132 34.32 15.89 13.50
CA ASP A 132 33.70 17.23 13.46
C ASP A 132 33.41 17.70 12.03
N GLU A 133 34.26 17.36 11.06
CA GLU A 133 34.07 17.70 9.64
C GLU A 133 32.87 16.94 9.08
N GLN A 134 32.79 15.65 9.35
CA GLN A 134 31.65 14.80 8.95
C GLN A 134 30.35 15.29 9.59
N ARG A 135 30.37 15.59 10.89
CA ARG A 135 29.20 16.15 11.59
C ARG A 135 28.73 17.45 10.96
N LEU A 136 29.63 18.39 10.71
CA LEU A 136 29.31 19.66 10.09
C LEU A 136 28.71 19.47 8.69
N ARG A 137 29.36 18.65 7.87
CA ARG A 137 28.95 18.38 6.48
C ARG A 137 27.57 17.74 6.39
N ILE A 138 27.30 16.70 7.17
CA ILE A 138 26.03 15.98 7.17
C ILE A 138 24.92 16.85 7.73
N ARG A 139 25.15 17.52 8.87
CA ARG A 139 24.21 18.45 9.47
C ARG A 139 23.84 19.60 8.53
N THR A 140 24.81 20.21 7.86
CA THR A 140 24.56 21.25 6.87
C THR A 140 23.68 20.75 5.74
N ALA A 141 23.91 19.54 5.24
CA ALA A 141 23.09 18.96 4.19
C ALA A 141 21.65 18.68 4.66
N ILE A 142 21.44 18.16 5.89
CA ILE A 142 20.11 17.99 6.49
C ILE A 142 19.37 19.33 6.54
N ILE A 143 20.04 20.40 6.96
CA ILE A 143 19.45 21.73 7.07
C ILE A 143 19.16 22.32 5.69
N GLU A 144 20.18 22.44 4.83
CA GLU A 144 20.10 23.21 3.58
C GLU A 144 19.39 22.46 2.45
N LYS A 145 19.57 21.13 2.34
CA LYS A 145 18.99 20.31 1.27
C LYS A 145 17.74 19.55 1.72
N GLY A 146 17.59 19.31 3.02
CA GLY A 146 16.45 18.64 3.61
C GLY A 146 15.36 19.60 4.09
N ILE A 147 15.61 20.30 5.21
CA ILE A 147 14.58 21.03 5.94
C ILE A 147 14.21 22.35 5.27
N LYS A 148 15.19 23.22 4.97
CA LYS A 148 14.95 24.57 4.42
C LYS A 148 14.15 24.57 3.12
N PRO A 149 14.36 23.65 2.15
CA PRO A 149 13.53 23.59 0.96
C PRO A 149 12.04 23.42 1.24
N SER A 150 11.67 22.81 2.38
CA SER A 150 10.27 22.65 2.78
C SER A 150 9.58 23.95 3.20
N PHE A 151 10.33 25.03 3.36
CA PHE A 151 9.85 26.38 3.65
C PHE A 151 10.00 27.33 2.45
N ALA A 152 10.63 26.89 1.37
CA ALA A 152 10.81 27.66 0.16
C ALA A 152 9.60 27.51 -0.77
N GLY A 153 8.72 28.51 -0.78
CA GLY A 153 7.52 28.50 -1.63
C GLY A 153 6.32 27.74 -1.03
N ARG A 154 5.37 27.41 -1.90
CA ARG A 154 4.15 26.69 -1.52
C ARG A 154 4.28 25.21 -1.86
N HIS A 155 4.19 24.36 -0.87
CA HIS A 155 4.16 22.91 -1.04
C HIS A 155 2.76 22.37 -0.74
N TRP A 156 2.09 21.81 -1.74
CA TRP A 156 0.74 21.24 -1.62
C TRP A 156 0.68 20.08 -0.61
N TRP A 157 1.76 19.30 -0.48
CA TRP A 157 1.83 18.15 0.42
C TRP A 157 1.69 18.54 1.90
N ILE A 158 2.01 19.78 2.30
CA ILE A 158 1.89 20.23 3.69
C ILE A 158 0.45 20.06 4.21
N THR A 159 -0.53 20.36 3.36
CA THR A 159 -1.97 20.24 3.70
C THR A 159 -2.65 19.12 2.93
N GLY A 160 -1.90 18.29 2.22
CA GLY A 160 -2.40 17.16 1.43
C GLY A 160 -3.11 16.12 2.29
N LYS A 161 -4.00 15.34 1.67
CA LYS A 161 -4.80 14.32 2.34
C LYS A 161 -4.34 12.89 2.04
N ASN A 162 -3.17 12.70 1.45
CA ASN A 162 -2.62 11.43 1.00
C ASN A 162 -1.24 11.15 1.59
N ASN A 163 -0.61 10.07 1.17
CA ASN A 163 0.70 9.60 1.65
C ASN A 163 1.82 10.65 1.57
N TRP A 164 1.78 11.61 0.64
CA TRP A 164 2.79 12.67 0.56
C TRP A 164 2.88 13.51 1.83
N ASN A 165 1.73 13.84 2.44
CA ASN A 165 1.70 14.56 3.71
C ASN A 165 2.41 13.75 4.81
N GLN A 166 2.12 12.45 4.90
CA GLN A 166 2.69 11.54 5.88
C GLN A 166 4.21 11.41 5.70
N VAL A 167 4.65 11.11 4.48
CA VAL A 167 6.06 10.87 4.17
C VAL A 167 6.90 12.15 4.34
N CYS A 168 6.43 13.27 3.78
CA CYS A 168 7.21 14.50 3.83
C CYS A 168 7.31 15.05 5.26
N HIS A 169 6.24 15.02 6.04
CA HIS A 169 6.32 15.45 7.44
C HIS A 169 7.22 14.55 8.28
N ALA A 170 7.19 13.22 8.08
CA ALA A 170 8.06 12.30 8.81
C ALA A 170 9.55 12.56 8.53
N GLY A 171 9.93 12.72 7.25
CA GLY A 171 11.30 13.05 6.90
C GLY A 171 11.76 14.40 7.47
N MET A 172 10.90 15.41 7.40
CA MET A 172 11.22 16.75 7.96
C MET A 172 11.36 16.71 9.48
N VAL A 173 10.48 15.98 10.20
CA VAL A 173 10.58 15.85 11.67
C VAL A 173 11.84 15.08 12.07
N ALA A 174 12.20 14.02 11.35
CA ALA A 174 13.44 13.30 11.61
C ALA A 174 14.67 14.23 11.48
N GLY A 175 14.75 14.99 10.37
CA GLY A 175 15.81 15.98 10.19
C GLY A 175 15.83 17.05 11.27
N ALA A 176 14.67 17.60 11.62
CA ALA A 176 14.53 18.63 12.65
C ALA A 176 15.00 18.15 14.03
N LEU A 177 14.59 16.94 14.43
CA LEU A 177 15.04 16.34 15.68
C LEU A 177 16.54 16.05 15.67
N ALA A 178 17.10 15.61 14.54
CA ALA A 178 18.52 15.27 14.44
C ALA A 178 19.45 16.50 14.62
N VAL A 179 18.99 17.72 14.30
CA VAL A 179 19.79 18.95 14.35
C VAL A 179 19.29 19.97 15.37
N ALA A 180 18.41 19.56 16.29
CA ALA A 180 17.67 20.47 17.18
C ALA A 180 18.60 21.30 18.10
N GLU A 181 19.76 20.77 18.51
CA GLU A 181 20.72 21.49 19.36
C GLU A 181 21.39 22.66 18.65
N THR A 182 21.47 22.65 17.33
CA THR A 182 22.08 23.73 16.54
C THR A 182 21.06 24.63 15.86
N GLU A 183 19.87 24.15 15.60
CA GLU A 183 18.79 24.87 14.90
C GLU A 183 17.45 24.74 15.65
N PRO A 184 17.37 25.15 16.93
CA PRO A 184 16.19 24.90 17.77
C PRO A 184 14.91 25.54 17.25
N GLU A 185 14.98 26.80 16.74
CA GLU A 185 13.81 27.49 16.19
C GLU A 185 13.28 26.81 14.91
N LEU A 186 14.18 26.40 14.02
CA LEU A 186 13.82 25.69 12.80
C LEU A 186 13.23 24.32 13.13
N ALA A 187 13.78 23.63 14.13
CA ALA A 187 13.28 22.34 14.62
C ALA A 187 11.87 22.49 15.18
N GLU A 188 11.63 23.41 16.11
CA GLU A 188 10.30 23.65 16.68
C GLU A 188 9.28 23.98 15.60
N LYS A 189 9.60 24.91 14.70
CA LYS A 189 8.72 25.31 13.60
C LYS A 189 8.35 24.12 12.70
N THR A 190 9.31 23.25 12.40
CA THR A 190 9.13 22.08 11.55
C THR A 190 8.23 21.04 12.22
N ILE A 191 8.48 20.73 13.49
CA ILE A 191 7.72 19.75 14.26
C ILE A 191 6.28 20.23 14.48
N LEU A 192 6.08 21.48 14.90
CA LEU A 192 4.74 22.05 15.08
C LEU A 192 3.94 22.06 13.78
N ARG A 193 4.59 22.32 12.62
CA ARG A 193 3.94 22.22 11.32
C ARG A 193 3.44 20.81 11.04
N ALA A 194 4.25 19.79 11.35
CA ALA A 194 3.86 18.39 11.17
C ALA A 194 2.67 18.00 12.07
N ILE A 195 2.74 18.29 13.37
CA ILE A 195 1.67 18.01 14.33
C ILE A 195 0.33 18.64 13.91
N ARG A 196 0.35 19.87 13.38
CA ARG A 196 -0.86 20.57 12.93
C ARG A 196 -1.46 20.01 11.65
N ASN A 197 -0.65 19.50 10.74
CA ASN A 197 -1.11 19.13 9.39
C ASN A 197 -1.29 17.62 9.16
N LEU A 198 -0.56 16.76 9.88
CA LEU A 198 -0.68 15.30 9.77
C LEU A 198 -2.11 14.78 10.01
N PRO A 199 -2.92 15.33 10.95
CA PRO A 199 -4.29 14.88 11.17
C PRO A 199 -5.18 14.90 9.92
N ARG A 200 -4.89 15.76 8.95
CA ARG A 200 -5.66 15.84 7.69
C ARG A 200 -5.52 14.57 6.85
N SER A 201 -4.28 14.14 6.66
CA SER A 201 -4.01 12.91 5.90
C SER A 201 -4.39 11.67 6.70
N MET A 202 -4.15 11.64 8.02
CA MET A 202 -4.53 10.50 8.84
C MET A 202 -6.05 10.27 8.85
N LYS A 203 -6.85 11.34 8.99
CA LYS A 203 -8.32 11.23 8.89
C LYS A 203 -8.77 10.71 7.52
N ALA A 204 -8.22 11.23 6.45
CA ALA A 204 -8.54 10.78 5.10
C ALA A 204 -8.09 9.34 4.84
N SER A 205 -6.93 8.94 5.41
CA SER A 205 -6.33 7.63 5.16
C SER A 205 -6.90 6.51 6.03
N PHE A 206 -7.34 6.80 7.26
CA PHE A 206 -7.68 5.74 8.24
C PHE A 206 -9.13 5.75 8.72
N SER A 207 -9.83 6.90 8.66
CA SER A 207 -11.19 6.95 9.16
C SER A 207 -12.21 6.29 8.23
N PRO A 208 -13.25 5.63 8.79
CA PRO A 208 -13.47 5.44 10.21
C PRO A 208 -12.83 4.14 10.77
N ASN A 209 -12.57 3.13 9.93
CA ASN A 209 -12.24 1.75 10.34
C ASN A 209 -10.86 1.27 9.84
N GLY A 210 -9.94 2.17 9.56
CA GLY A 210 -8.55 1.84 9.23
C GLY A 210 -8.27 1.43 7.80
N ALA A 211 -9.28 1.45 6.91
CA ALA A 211 -9.11 1.15 5.49
C ALA A 211 -8.36 2.28 4.78
N TYR A 212 -7.33 1.92 3.99
CA TYR A 212 -6.52 2.89 3.26
C TYR A 212 -7.06 3.08 1.84
N PRO A 213 -7.47 4.30 1.42
CA PRO A 213 -8.19 4.52 0.17
C PRO A 213 -7.35 4.18 -1.08
N GLU A 214 -6.04 4.33 -1.01
CA GLU A 214 -5.10 4.03 -2.10
C GLU A 214 -4.70 2.54 -2.15
N GLY A 215 -5.32 1.68 -1.35
CA GLY A 215 -5.06 0.24 -1.31
C GLY A 215 -3.90 -0.19 -0.40
N PRO A 216 -3.73 -1.52 -0.22
CA PRO A 216 -2.78 -2.09 0.73
C PRO A 216 -1.31 -1.71 0.50
N THR A 217 -0.88 -1.50 -0.75
CA THR A 217 0.52 -1.10 -1.03
C THR A 217 0.81 0.30 -0.52
N TYR A 218 -0.12 1.25 -0.72
CA TYR A 218 0.02 2.61 -0.22
C TYR A 218 -0.25 2.72 1.29
N TRP A 219 -1.07 1.80 1.85
CA TRP A 219 -1.11 1.60 3.29
C TRP A 219 0.30 1.33 3.82
N GLY A 220 1.03 0.40 3.22
CA GLY A 220 2.42 0.12 3.58
C GLY A 220 3.28 1.39 3.55
N TYR A 221 3.16 2.20 2.50
CA TYR A 221 3.98 3.41 2.36
C TYR A 221 3.56 4.53 3.32
N GLY A 222 2.30 4.93 3.30
CA GLY A 222 1.80 6.04 4.13
C GLY A 222 1.83 5.72 5.62
N THR A 223 1.43 4.50 6.00
CA THR A 223 1.41 4.07 7.41
C THR A 223 2.81 3.92 7.97
N GLU A 224 3.78 3.40 7.21
CA GLU A 224 5.18 3.32 7.66
C GLU A 224 5.73 4.69 8.04
N PHE A 225 5.51 5.71 7.21
CA PHE A 225 5.98 7.05 7.52
C PHE A 225 5.15 7.76 8.60
N THR A 226 3.85 7.45 8.70
CA THR A 226 3.05 7.88 9.87
C THR A 226 3.64 7.31 11.15
N VAL A 227 3.91 6.01 11.19
CA VAL A 227 4.54 5.35 12.35
C VAL A 227 5.93 5.90 12.64
N VAL A 228 6.76 6.14 11.61
CA VAL A 228 8.06 6.82 11.78
C VAL A 228 7.87 8.15 12.54
N LEU A 229 6.94 8.98 12.10
CA LEU A 229 6.70 10.28 12.75
C LEU A 229 6.21 10.12 14.20
N LEU A 230 5.25 9.22 14.45
CA LEU A 230 4.74 8.96 15.80
C LEU A 230 5.85 8.45 16.73
N ALA A 231 6.64 7.49 16.27
CA ALA A 231 7.74 6.92 17.04
C ALA A 231 8.84 7.96 17.37
N LEU A 232 9.10 8.89 16.44
CA LEU A 232 10.01 10.00 16.65
C LEU A 232 9.49 10.99 17.72
N LEU A 233 8.19 11.30 17.68
CA LEU A 233 7.57 12.19 18.67
C LEU A 233 7.51 11.53 20.05
N GLU A 234 7.12 10.26 20.12
CA GLU A 234 7.11 9.50 21.37
C GLU A 234 8.51 9.41 21.98
N GLY A 235 9.53 9.15 21.17
CA GLY A 235 10.92 9.10 21.63
C GLY A 235 11.41 10.45 22.17
N ALA A 236 11.17 11.52 21.43
CA ALA A 236 11.67 12.85 21.79
C ALA A 236 10.89 13.52 22.94
N PHE A 237 9.58 13.30 23.02
CA PHE A 237 8.69 14.04 23.94
C PHE A 237 7.90 13.15 24.89
N GLY A 238 8.03 11.83 24.81
CA GLY A 238 7.24 10.87 25.60
C GLY A 238 5.76 10.84 25.22
N GLN A 239 5.36 11.46 24.11
CA GLN A 239 3.98 11.55 23.63
C GLN A 239 3.92 11.79 22.11
N ASP A 240 2.81 11.42 21.50
CA ASP A 240 2.53 11.63 20.06
C ASP A 240 1.52 12.77 19.80
N PHE A 241 1.22 13.58 20.82
CA PHE A 241 0.26 14.70 20.77
C PHE A 241 -1.16 14.28 20.33
N GLY A 242 -1.59 13.06 20.69
CA GLY A 242 -2.91 12.52 20.38
C GLY A 242 -3.08 12.06 18.92
N LEU A 243 -2.02 12.00 18.15
CA LEU A 243 -2.09 11.61 16.73
C LEU A 243 -2.50 10.14 16.56
N SER A 244 -2.07 9.24 17.43
CA SER A 244 -2.47 7.82 17.37
C SER A 244 -3.94 7.57 17.76
N GLU A 245 -4.63 8.57 18.34
CA GLU A 245 -6.05 8.51 18.71
C GLU A 245 -6.98 8.88 17.54
N ILE A 246 -6.43 9.32 16.40
CA ILE A 246 -7.24 9.64 15.21
C ILE A 246 -8.06 8.42 14.80
N PRO A 247 -9.40 8.58 14.59
CA PRO A 247 -10.30 7.46 14.30
C PRO A 247 -9.81 6.58 13.15
N GLY A 248 -9.84 5.26 13.36
CA GLY A 248 -9.39 4.26 12.41
C GLY A 248 -7.91 3.89 12.50
N PHE A 249 -7.03 4.75 13.03
CA PHE A 249 -5.61 4.45 13.07
C PHE A 249 -5.28 3.25 13.97
N SER A 250 -5.86 3.20 15.17
CA SER A 250 -5.63 2.11 16.14
C SER A 250 -6.15 0.74 15.70
N VAL A 251 -6.93 0.67 14.62
CA VAL A 251 -7.49 -0.57 14.07
C VAL A 251 -7.02 -0.84 12.63
N THR A 252 -6.12 -0.01 12.10
CA THR A 252 -5.71 -0.09 10.68
C THR A 252 -5.00 -1.40 10.31
N GLY A 253 -4.42 -2.14 11.28
CA GLY A 253 -3.89 -3.48 11.04
C GLY A 253 -4.96 -4.48 10.60
N ASP A 254 -6.21 -4.33 11.02
CA ASP A 254 -7.33 -5.17 10.59
C ASP A 254 -7.57 -5.05 9.08
N PHE A 255 -7.35 -3.87 8.49
CA PHE A 255 -7.44 -3.66 7.04
C PHE A 255 -6.45 -4.51 6.26
N VAL A 256 -5.19 -4.57 6.69
CA VAL A 256 -4.15 -5.40 6.02
C VAL A 256 -4.51 -6.87 6.10
N ILE A 257 -4.95 -7.33 7.28
CA ILE A 257 -5.40 -8.71 7.48
C ILE A 257 -6.59 -9.02 6.57
N ALA A 258 -7.57 -8.13 6.52
CA ALA A 258 -8.75 -8.29 5.68
C ALA A 258 -8.43 -8.25 4.18
N SER A 259 -7.49 -7.40 3.78
CA SER A 259 -7.07 -7.26 2.37
C SER A 259 -6.16 -8.39 1.88
N THR A 260 -5.65 -9.25 2.77
CA THR A 260 -4.78 -10.38 2.38
C THR A 260 -5.60 -11.66 2.27
N ALA A 261 -5.82 -12.16 1.09
CA ALA A 261 -6.62 -13.36 0.82
C ALA A 261 -5.92 -14.67 1.27
N PRO A 262 -6.63 -15.82 1.33
CA PRO A 262 -6.07 -17.11 1.75
C PRO A 262 -4.86 -17.61 0.96
N THR A 263 -4.73 -17.25 -0.31
CA THR A 263 -3.55 -17.56 -1.14
C THR A 263 -2.32 -16.71 -0.77
N GLY A 264 -2.50 -15.69 0.07
CA GLY A 264 -1.51 -14.66 0.40
C GLY A 264 -1.39 -13.56 -0.65
N GLU A 265 -2.28 -13.53 -1.64
CA GLU A 265 -2.41 -12.37 -2.53
C GLU A 265 -3.28 -11.30 -1.91
N LEU A 266 -2.99 -10.05 -2.24
CA LEU A 266 -3.79 -8.92 -1.77
C LEU A 266 -5.09 -8.77 -2.56
N PHE A 267 -6.10 -8.17 -1.94
CA PHE A 267 -7.11 -7.43 -2.67
C PHE A 267 -6.45 -6.14 -3.17
N ASN A 268 -5.89 -6.22 -4.35
CA ASN A 268 -4.94 -5.28 -4.91
C ASN A 268 -5.60 -4.21 -5.79
N TYR A 269 -6.69 -3.61 -5.30
CA TYR A 269 -7.34 -2.47 -5.97
C TYR A 269 -6.42 -1.24 -6.06
N ALA A 270 -6.74 -0.32 -6.92
CA ALA A 270 -5.95 0.88 -7.21
C ALA A 270 -4.51 0.52 -7.67
N ASP A 271 -3.54 1.39 -7.48
CA ASP A 271 -2.14 1.14 -7.86
C ASP A 271 -1.43 0.20 -6.86
N CYS A 272 -2.04 -0.94 -6.58
CA CYS A 272 -1.56 -1.90 -5.58
C CYS A 272 -0.85 -3.10 -6.23
N GLY A 273 0.21 -3.56 -5.59
CA GLY A 273 0.90 -4.82 -5.96
C GLY A 273 0.16 -6.07 -5.44
N LYS A 274 0.57 -7.24 -5.93
CA LYS A 274 -0.07 -8.51 -5.54
C LYS A 274 0.25 -8.97 -4.12
N ARG A 275 1.35 -8.52 -3.50
CA ARG A 275 1.81 -8.97 -2.17
C ARG A 275 2.49 -7.84 -1.43
N LEU A 276 2.38 -7.83 -0.10
CA LEU A 276 3.20 -6.99 0.78
C LEU A 276 4.46 -7.75 1.25
N GLY A 277 5.51 -6.96 1.53
CA GLY A 277 6.62 -7.38 2.38
C GLY A 277 6.24 -7.37 3.86
N SER A 278 7.20 -7.74 4.72
CA SER A 278 7.08 -7.50 6.15
C SER A 278 7.14 -6.01 6.45
N SER A 279 6.33 -5.53 7.38
CA SER A 279 6.15 -4.08 7.59
C SER A 279 6.67 -3.64 8.96
N PHE A 280 7.61 -2.70 8.95
CA PHE A 280 8.04 -1.96 10.14
C PHE A 280 6.83 -1.37 10.90
N ALA A 281 5.90 -0.75 10.17
CA ALA A 281 4.70 -0.18 10.77
C ALA A 281 3.85 -1.26 11.48
N MET A 282 3.68 -2.44 10.88
CA MET A 282 2.91 -3.51 11.50
C MET A 282 3.52 -3.93 12.84
N HIS A 283 4.85 -4.06 12.93
CA HIS A 283 5.53 -4.44 14.18
C HIS A 283 5.35 -3.39 15.28
N TRP A 284 5.46 -2.10 14.94
CA TRP A 284 5.17 -1.01 15.86
C TRP A 284 3.70 -0.99 16.31
N LEU A 285 2.76 -1.11 15.37
CA LEU A 285 1.31 -1.12 15.64
C LEU A 285 0.91 -2.27 16.57
N ILE A 286 1.45 -3.48 16.34
CA ILE A 286 1.21 -4.64 17.20
C ILE A 286 1.61 -4.32 18.65
N ARG A 287 2.82 -3.77 18.83
CA ARG A 287 3.33 -3.41 20.17
C ARG A 287 2.53 -2.26 20.79
N ARG A 288 2.29 -1.21 20.02
CA ARG A 288 1.61 0.02 20.49
C ARG A 288 0.18 -0.20 20.93
N PHE A 289 -0.56 -1.05 20.22
CA PHE A 289 -1.96 -1.33 20.48
C PHE A 289 -2.22 -2.71 21.12
N ASN A 290 -1.17 -3.44 21.46
CA ASN A 290 -1.23 -4.80 22.04
C ASN A 290 -2.12 -5.75 21.20
N ARG A 291 -1.82 -5.84 19.90
CA ARG A 291 -2.57 -6.63 18.91
C ARG A 291 -1.71 -7.75 18.30
N PRO A 292 -1.32 -8.78 19.08
CA PRO A 292 -0.50 -9.89 18.59
C PRO A 292 -1.17 -10.68 17.45
N ASP A 293 -2.50 -10.63 17.34
CA ASP A 293 -3.29 -11.21 16.24
C ASP A 293 -2.93 -10.61 14.86
N TRP A 294 -2.36 -9.41 14.79
CA TRP A 294 -1.88 -8.82 13.56
C TRP A 294 -0.55 -9.40 13.07
N PHE A 295 0.21 -10.10 13.92
CA PHE A 295 1.35 -10.89 13.47
C PHE A 295 0.88 -12.18 12.80
N SER A 296 0.13 -12.00 11.73
CA SER A 296 -0.54 -13.04 10.97
C SER A 296 0.43 -14.04 10.33
N LYS A 297 -0.09 -15.18 9.87
CA LYS A 297 0.68 -16.15 9.07
C LYS A 297 1.33 -15.48 7.84
N ASN A 298 0.65 -14.52 7.21
CA ASN A 298 1.16 -13.82 6.03
C ASN A 298 2.33 -12.89 6.40
N GLU A 299 2.23 -12.13 7.50
CA GLU A 299 3.30 -11.28 8.02
C GLU A 299 4.52 -12.14 8.41
N ARG A 300 4.33 -13.22 9.17
CA ARG A 300 5.39 -14.18 9.49
C ARG A 300 6.08 -14.75 8.25
N ASN A 301 5.31 -15.13 7.25
CA ASN A 301 5.86 -15.65 5.99
C ASN A 301 6.60 -14.56 5.20
N ALA A 302 6.12 -13.31 5.23
CA ALA A 302 6.81 -12.19 4.63
C ALA A 302 8.16 -11.95 5.32
N LEU A 303 8.19 -11.87 6.63
CA LEU A 303 9.40 -11.71 7.41
C LEU A 303 10.40 -12.86 7.17
N LYS A 304 9.94 -14.13 7.18
CA LYS A 304 10.78 -15.28 6.83
C LYS A 304 11.37 -15.21 5.43
N ARG A 305 10.65 -14.67 4.45
CA ARG A 305 11.20 -14.48 3.09
C ARG A 305 12.27 -13.39 3.05
N GLU A 306 12.06 -12.31 3.80
CA GLU A 306 12.98 -11.18 3.84
C GLU A 306 14.22 -11.42 4.69
N THR A 307 14.14 -12.28 5.68
CA THR A 307 15.29 -12.66 6.52
C THR A 307 16.14 -13.79 5.93
N LYS A 308 15.71 -14.43 4.83
CA LYS A 308 16.56 -15.45 4.15
C LYS A 308 17.86 -14.84 3.62
N LEU A 309 18.98 -15.38 4.06
CA LEU A 309 20.29 -15.05 3.50
C LEU A 309 20.37 -15.60 2.07
N ARG A 310 20.42 -14.71 1.10
CA ARG A 310 20.60 -15.03 -0.33
C ARG A 310 21.56 -14.01 -0.90
N PRO A 311 22.39 -14.39 -1.93
CA PRO A 311 23.09 -13.39 -2.72
C PRO A 311 22.03 -12.45 -3.30
N ARG A 312 21.99 -11.21 -2.84
CA ARG A 312 21.12 -10.16 -3.40
C ARG A 312 21.99 -9.10 -4.03
N THR A 313 21.61 -8.65 -5.20
CA THR A 313 22.00 -7.33 -5.63
C THR A 313 21.16 -6.34 -4.80
N LEU A 314 21.80 -5.57 -3.95
CA LEU A 314 21.14 -4.58 -3.07
C LEU A 314 20.46 -3.45 -3.84
N LYS A 315 20.65 -3.39 -5.17
CA LYS A 315 19.99 -2.43 -6.09
C LYS A 315 18.45 -2.43 -6.00
N ASN A 316 17.84 -3.48 -5.43
CA ASN A 316 16.37 -3.66 -5.38
C ASN A 316 15.82 -3.86 -3.97
N SER A 317 16.53 -3.47 -2.92
CA SER A 317 15.99 -3.56 -1.56
C SER A 317 14.85 -2.57 -1.39
N ARG A 318 13.61 -3.08 -1.42
CA ARG A 318 12.39 -2.26 -1.31
C ARG A 318 12.01 -1.96 0.14
N ASN A 319 12.49 -2.79 1.09
CA ASN A 319 12.09 -2.70 2.50
C ASN A 319 13.15 -1.97 3.33
N ARG A 320 13.26 -0.66 3.09
CA ARG A 320 14.28 0.21 3.66
C ARG A 320 14.15 0.52 5.14
N LEU A 321 12.96 0.28 5.71
CA LEU A 321 12.69 0.45 7.14
C LEU A 321 12.75 -0.86 7.92
N LEU A 322 12.88 -2.01 7.24
CA LEU A 322 12.92 -3.32 7.89
C LEU A 322 14.00 -3.46 8.98
N PRO A 323 15.23 -2.91 8.83
CA PRO A 323 16.21 -2.97 9.91
C PRO A 323 15.70 -2.36 11.23
N LEU A 324 14.89 -1.28 11.16
CA LEU A 324 14.30 -0.63 12.33
C LEU A 324 13.23 -1.50 13.01
N SER A 325 12.71 -2.53 12.35
CA SER A 325 11.77 -3.49 12.97
C SER A 325 12.36 -4.18 14.19
N LEU A 326 13.68 -4.30 14.28
CA LEU A 326 14.35 -4.86 15.47
C LEU A 326 14.02 -4.09 16.76
N LEU A 327 13.63 -2.83 16.67
CA LEU A 327 13.20 -2.02 17.82
C LEU A 327 11.86 -2.47 18.41
N TYR A 328 11.03 -3.18 17.63
CA TYR A 328 9.64 -3.48 17.98
C TYR A 328 9.29 -4.96 17.89
N LEU A 329 10.11 -5.79 17.23
CA LEU A 329 9.87 -7.23 17.10
C LEU A 329 9.91 -7.94 18.46
N GLN A 330 8.92 -8.82 18.66
CA GLN A 330 8.83 -9.74 19.78
C GLN A 330 8.37 -11.12 19.27
N ASP A 331 8.52 -12.16 20.08
CA ASP A 331 7.93 -13.47 19.78
C ASP A 331 6.46 -13.46 20.22
N TRP A 332 5.61 -12.96 19.32
CA TRP A 332 4.16 -13.00 19.55
C TRP A 332 3.62 -14.41 19.32
N ALA A 333 2.75 -14.84 20.24
CA ALA A 333 2.04 -16.10 20.08
C ALA A 333 1.21 -16.10 18.79
N GLU A 334 1.04 -17.28 18.20
CA GLU A 334 0.18 -17.43 17.04
C GLU A 334 -1.28 -17.32 17.49
N THR A 335 -1.87 -16.15 17.27
CA THR A 335 -3.29 -15.92 17.47
C THR A 335 -3.97 -15.83 16.12
N ALA A 336 -4.98 -16.66 15.90
CA ALA A 336 -5.78 -16.54 14.68
C ALA A 336 -6.68 -15.32 14.77
N SER A 337 -6.61 -14.42 13.80
CA SER A 337 -7.66 -13.42 13.63
C SER A 337 -8.99 -14.15 13.41
N ARG A 338 -10.02 -13.77 14.19
CA ARG A 338 -11.34 -14.42 14.10
C ARG A 338 -12.35 -13.67 13.26
N LYS A 339 -12.03 -12.44 12.81
CA LYS A 339 -12.93 -11.65 11.98
C LYS A 339 -13.00 -12.24 10.57
N LEU A 340 -14.16 -12.71 10.16
CA LEU A 340 -14.42 -13.24 8.82
C LEU A 340 -14.85 -12.15 7.84
N VAL A 341 -15.23 -10.99 8.35
CA VAL A 341 -15.72 -9.87 7.55
C VAL A 341 -15.03 -8.58 7.97
N PHE A 342 -14.85 -7.69 6.99
CA PHE A 342 -14.34 -6.35 7.19
C PHE A 342 -15.16 -5.36 6.35
N TYR A 343 -15.42 -4.20 6.91
CA TYR A 343 -16.05 -3.09 6.21
C TYR A 343 -15.36 -1.78 6.58
N SER A 344 -15.00 -0.99 5.59
CA SER A 344 -14.31 0.28 5.77
C SER A 344 -15.14 1.35 6.49
N GLY A 345 -16.47 1.20 6.52
CA GLY A 345 -17.44 2.15 7.08
C GLY A 345 -18.06 3.08 6.04
N ASP A 346 -19.21 3.65 6.39
CA ASP A 346 -20.06 4.46 5.47
C ASP A 346 -19.39 5.76 5.03
N THR A 347 -18.48 6.31 5.84
CA THR A 347 -17.78 7.57 5.58
C THR A 347 -16.36 7.39 5.01
N ALA A 348 -15.96 6.15 4.70
CA ALA A 348 -14.67 5.90 4.08
C ALA A 348 -14.60 6.55 2.69
N GLU A 349 -13.46 7.15 2.36
CA GLU A 349 -13.24 7.81 1.06
C GLU A 349 -13.36 6.81 -0.11
N VAL A 350 -12.86 5.59 0.10
CA VAL A 350 -13.06 4.45 -0.81
C VAL A 350 -13.71 3.33 -0.02
N PRO A 351 -15.03 3.10 -0.17
CA PRO A 351 -15.72 1.99 0.48
C PRO A 351 -15.18 0.65 0.00
N VAL A 352 -14.73 -0.19 0.93
CA VAL A 352 -14.30 -1.57 0.65
C VAL A 352 -14.91 -2.53 1.65
N ALA A 353 -15.20 -3.75 1.19
CA ALA A 353 -15.64 -4.85 2.03
C ALA A 353 -14.83 -6.10 1.71
N ALA A 354 -14.58 -6.93 2.72
CA ALA A 354 -13.96 -8.23 2.53
C ALA A 354 -14.68 -9.31 3.35
N TYR A 355 -14.85 -10.48 2.76
CA TYR A 355 -15.55 -11.63 3.31
C TYR A 355 -14.68 -12.87 3.22
N ARG A 356 -14.79 -13.76 4.21
CA ARG A 356 -14.14 -15.06 4.24
C ARG A 356 -15.08 -16.13 4.74
N THR A 357 -14.94 -17.37 4.23
CA THR A 357 -15.61 -18.54 4.82
C THR A 357 -14.77 -19.16 5.95
N GLY A 358 -13.50 -18.77 6.09
CA GLY A 358 -12.58 -19.22 7.12
C GLY A 358 -11.15 -18.75 6.89
N TRP A 359 -10.18 -19.33 7.63
CA TRP A 359 -8.78 -18.94 7.62
C TRP A 359 -7.81 -19.98 7.00
N LYS A 360 -8.33 -21.10 6.50
CA LYS A 360 -7.51 -22.08 5.79
C LYS A 360 -7.16 -21.56 4.40
N SER A 361 -6.04 -21.99 3.85
CA SER A 361 -5.60 -21.60 2.50
C SER A 361 -6.58 -22.00 1.38
N THR A 362 -7.52 -22.89 1.67
CA THR A 362 -8.56 -23.34 0.73
C THR A 362 -9.92 -22.68 0.96
N ASP A 363 -10.08 -21.86 2.01
CA ASP A 363 -11.33 -21.16 2.27
C ASP A 363 -11.56 -20.05 1.24
N ALA A 364 -12.82 -19.66 1.06
CA ALA A 364 -13.14 -18.62 0.10
C ALA A 364 -12.86 -17.20 0.64
N TYR A 365 -12.61 -16.31 -0.30
CA TYR A 365 -12.42 -14.89 -0.07
C TYR A 365 -13.12 -14.08 -1.16
N LEU A 366 -13.78 -13.01 -0.75
CA LEU A 366 -14.36 -11.99 -1.60
C LEU A 366 -13.88 -10.63 -1.14
N GLY A 367 -13.23 -9.87 -2.01
CA GLY A 367 -12.94 -8.45 -1.83
C GLY A 367 -13.80 -7.61 -2.76
N VAL A 368 -14.43 -6.56 -2.25
CA VAL A 368 -15.36 -5.70 -3.00
C VAL A 368 -14.95 -4.25 -2.85
N LYS A 369 -14.91 -3.50 -3.96
CA LYS A 369 -14.51 -2.10 -4.01
C LYS A 369 -15.64 -1.20 -4.52
N GLY A 370 -15.90 -0.14 -3.78
CA GLY A 370 -16.66 1.03 -4.22
C GLY A 370 -15.76 2.20 -4.62
N GLY A 371 -16.21 3.42 -4.32
CA GLY A 371 -15.47 4.66 -4.55
C GLY A 371 -15.60 5.25 -5.95
N SER A 372 -14.85 6.32 -6.19
CA SER A 372 -14.82 7.08 -7.43
C SER A 372 -13.57 6.78 -8.25
N PRO A 373 -13.65 6.74 -9.59
CA PRO A 373 -12.45 6.70 -10.44
C PRO A 373 -11.50 7.89 -10.20
N SER A 374 -12.04 9.06 -9.81
CA SER A 374 -11.22 10.25 -9.49
C SER A 374 -10.59 10.24 -8.10
N GLY A 375 -10.79 9.18 -7.31
CA GLY A 375 -10.12 9.01 -6.03
C GLY A 375 -8.59 8.89 -6.14
N PRO A 376 -7.87 9.00 -5.02
CA PRO A 376 -6.41 8.84 -5.00
C PRO A 376 -6.00 7.49 -5.62
N HIS A 377 -5.10 7.51 -6.60
CA HIS A 377 -4.71 6.34 -7.39
C HIS A 377 -5.89 5.52 -7.96
N GLY A 378 -7.07 6.15 -8.14
CA GLY A 378 -8.30 5.49 -8.55
C GLY A 378 -8.21 4.90 -9.97
N HIS A 379 -8.89 3.76 -10.16
CA HIS A 379 -9.13 3.11 -11.44
C HIS A 379 -10.61 3.21 -11.82
N MET A 380 -10.97 2.92 -13.07
CA MET A 380 -12.39 2.79 -13.48
C MET A 380 -12.97 1.43 -13.06
N ASP A 381 -13.03 1.20 -11.76
CA ASP A 381 -13.29 -0.09 -11.13
C ASP A 381 -14.38 -0.04 -10.05
N GLY A 382 -15.23 0.98 -10.06
CA GLY A 382 -16.36 1.10 -9.12
C GLY A 382 -17.31 -0.09 -9.21
N GLY A 383 -17.47 -0.86 -8.11
CA GLY A 383 -18.22 -2.11 -8.06
C GLY A 383 -17.41 -3.35 -8.47
N SER A 384 -16.10 -3.23 -8.67
CA SER A 384 -15.20 -4.36 -8.95
C SER A 384 -15.01 -5.24 -7.72
N PHE A 385 -14.61 -6.50 -7.98
CA PHE A 385 -14.39 -7.51 -6.95
C PHE A 385 -13.26 -8.47 -7.34
N VAL A 386 -12.68 -9.10 -6.33
CA VAL A 386 -11.79 -10.25 -6.48
C VAL A 386 -12.38 -11.44 -5.72
N TYR A 387 -12.13 -12.65 -6.22
CA TYR A 387 -12.69 -13.85 -5.62
C TYR A 387 -11.69 -15.02 -5.61
N GLU A 388 -11.59 -15.68 -4.44
CA GLU A 388 -10.83 -16.92 -4.27
C GLU A 388 -11.72 -18.02 -3.70
N ALA A 389 -11.46 -19.23 -4.12
CA ALA A 389 -12.03 -20.45 -3.55
C ALA A 389 -11.09 -21.64 -3.81
N ASN A 390 -11.09 -22.61 -2.91
CA ASN A 390 -10.24 -23.81 -3.02
C ASN A 390 -8.74 -23.51 -3.21
N GLY A 391 -8.26 -22.33 -2.72
CA GLY A 391 -6.87 -21.90 -2.84
C GLY A 391 -6.46 -21.40 -4.24
N VAL A 392 -7.43 -20.96 -5.05
CA VAL A 392 -7.21 -20.37 -6.37
C VAL A 392 -7.86 -18.98 -6.43
N ARG A 393 -7.15 -17.99 -7.00
CA ARG A 393 -7.68 -16.68 -7.37
C ARG A 393 -8.42 -16.81 -8.69
N TRP A 394 -9.76 -16.90 -8.65
CA TRP A 394 -10.61 -17.06 -9.82
C TRP A 394 -10.95 -15.74 -10.51
N VAL A 395 -11.14 -14.69 -9.72
CA VAL A 395 -11.34 -13.33 -10.24
C VAL A 395 -10.23 -12.45 -9.72
N SER A 396 -9.52 -11.80 -10.61
CA SER A 396 -8.30 -11.03 -10.32
C SER A 396 -8.51 -9.54 -10.56
N ASP A 397 -7.71 -8.72 -9.88
CA ASP A 397 -7.37 -7.36 -10.27
C ASP A 397 -5.90 -7.32 -10.70
N LEU A 398 -5.57 -6.48 -11.67
CA LEU A 398 -4.20 -6.38 -12.18
C LEU A 398 -3.35 -5.36 -11.40
N GLY A 399 -4.01 -4.46 -10.67
CA GLY A 399 -3.38 -3.46 -9.82
C GLY A 399 -2.53 -2.44 -10.59
N ALA A 400 -1.38 -2.08 -10.02
CA ALA A 400 -0.53 -1.01 -10.49
C ALA A 400 0.02 -1.17 -11.90
N GLU A 401 0.19 -0.03 -12.59
CA GLU A 401 0.89 0.08 -13.86
C GLU A 401 2.31 0.65 -13.67
N ASN A 402 3.15 0.56 -14.68
CA ASN A 402 4.50 1.13 -14.68
C ASN A 402 4.45 2.63 -15.04
N TYR A 403 4.45 3.49 -14.03
CA TYR A 403 4.36 4.94 -14.20
C TYR A 403 5.45 5.52 -15.10
N HIS A 404 6.71 5.06 -14.93
CA HIS A 404 7.81 5.57 -15.73
C HIS A 404 7.61 5.27 -17.21
N ARG A 405 7.15 4.08 -17.56
CA ARG A 405 6.83 3.71 -18.95
C ARG A 405 5.75 4.62 -19.53
N ILE A 406 4.66 4.82 -18.79
CA ILE A 406 3.52 5.66 -19.26
C ILE A 406 3.96 7.12 -19.43
N GLU A 407 4.64 7.70 -18.42
CA GLU A 407 5.12 9.09 -18.46
C GLU A 407 6.18 9.31 -19.55
N SER A 408 7.09 8.33 -19.78
CA SER A 408 8.13 8.44 -20.81
C SER A 408 7.58 8.41 -22.23
N LEU A 409 6.37 7.89 -22.43
CA LEU A 409 5.64 7.90 -23.69
C LEU A 409 4.72 9.13 -23.86
N GLY A 410 4.77 10.07 -22.91
CA GLY A 410 4.04 11.35 -22.98
C GLY A 410 2.56 11.28 -22.60
N LEU A 411 2.09 10.15 -22.03
CA LEU A 411 0.70 10.00 -21.59
C LEU A 411 0.46 10.71 -20.25
N THR A 412 -0.72 11.34 -20.12
CA THR A 412 -1.13 12.10 -18.92
C THR A 412 -1.68 11.19 -17.83
N LEU A 413 -0.79 10.48 -17.12
CA LEU A 413 -1.15 9.49 -16.08
C LEU A 413 -1.99 10.06 -14.93
N TRP A 414 -1.78 11.33 -14.56
CA TRP A 414 -2.37 11.94 -13.34
C TRP A 414 -3.56 12.87 -13.62
N ASP A 415 -4.01 12.92 -14.85
CA ASP A 415 -5.21 13.68 -15.23
C ASP A 415 -6.46 12.80 -15.00
N ALA A 416 -7.35 13.23 -14.09
CA ALA A 416 -8.59 12.53 -13.77
C ALA A 416 -9.83 13.10 -14.50
N ARG A 417 -9.67 13.88 -15.58
CA ARG A 417 -10.79 14.29 -16.44
C ARG A 417 -11.35 13.08 -17.20
N GLN A 418 -12.62 13.13 -17.59
CA GLN A 418 -13.32 12.01 -18.26
C GLN A 418 -12.60 11.57 -19.56
N GLU A 419 -12.05 12.50 -20.29
CA GLU A 419 -11.42 12.29 -21.60
C GLU A 419 -9.89 12.07 -21.52
N SER A 420 -9.36 11.86 -20.30
CA SER A 420 -7.93 11.70 -20.08
C SER A 420 -7.39 10.40 -20.67
N ASP A 421 -6.13 10.43 -21.13
CA ASP A 421 -5.36 9.25 -21.54
C ASP A 421 -5.26 8.20 -20.43
N ARG A 422 -5.35 8.61 -19.16
CA ARG A 422 -5.33 7.71 -18.00
C ARG A 422 -6.28 6.52 -18.18
N TRP A 423 -7.46 6.77 -18.72
CA TRP A 423 -8.52 5.76 -18.84
C TRP A 423 -8.34 4.82 -20.04
N ARG A 424 -7.36 5.11 -20.92
CA ARG A 424 -6.94 4.22 -22.02
C ARG A 424 -5.93 3.17 -21.54
N ILE A 425 -5.28 3.40 -20.40
CA ILE A 425 -4.30 2.47 -19.83
C ILE A 425 -5.03 1.23 -19.36
N PHE A 426 -4.66 0.06 -19.86
CA PHE A 426 -5.42 -1.19 -19.69
C PHE A 426 -5.70 -1.55 -18.23
N ARG A 427 -4.70 -1.43 -17.33
CA ARG A 427 -4.86 -1.74 -15.91
C ARG A 427 -5.64 -0.69 -15.12
N ILE A 428 -5.80 0.51 -15.65
CA ILE A 428 -6.43 1.65 -14.97
C ILE A 428 -7.83 1.92 -15.51
N GLY A 429 -8.01 1.73 -16.82
CA GLY A 429 -9.27 1.90 -17.52
C GLY A 429 -10.28 0.77 -17.25
N PRO A 430 -11.44 0.82 -17.92
CA PRO A 430 -12.54 -0.10 -17.63
C PRO A 430 -12.34 -1.51 -18.16
N ASP A 431 -11.37 -1.76 -19.06
CA ASP A 431 -11.29 -3.00 -19.83
C ASP A 431 -10.74 -4.19 -19.02
N SER A 432 -9.97 -3.94 -17.95
CA SER A 432 -9.38 -4.99 -17.10
C SER A 432 -10.13 -5.28 -15.81
N HIS A 433 -11.18 -4.53 -15.49
CA HIS A 433 -11.87 -4.63 -14.20
C HIS A 433 -13.17 -5.44 -14.27
N SER A 434 -13.59 -5.99 -13.10
CA SER A 434 -14.79 -6.81 -12.95
C SER A 434 -16.03 -5.93 -12.75
N ILE A 435 -16.44 -5.20 -13.80
CA ILE A 435 -17.49 -4.18 -13.78
C ILE A 435 -18.55 -4.40 -14.87
N LEU A 436 -19.58 -3.53 -14.84
CA LEU A 436 -20.54 -3.38 -15.94
C LEU A 436 -20.08 -2.30 -16.91
N ARG A 437 -20.43 -2.46 -18.20
CA ARG A 437 -20.38 -1.39 -19.21
C ARG A 437 -21.74 -1.26 -19.88
N ILE A 438 -22.22 -0.05 -20.03
CA ILE A 438 -23.50 0.28 -20.65
C ILE A 438 -23.20 0.93 -22.00
N ASP A 439 -23.69 0.34 -23.10
CA ASP A 439 -23.48 0.77 -24.49
C ASP A 439 -21.98 0.95 -24.88
N GLY A 440 -21.09 0.19 -24.23
CA GLY A 440 -19.65 0.26 -24.44
C GLY A 440 -18.94 1.41 -23.74
N GLU A 441 -19.69 2.31 -23.11
CA GLU A 441 -19.16 3.50 -22.48
C GLU A 441 -18.48 3.23 -21.13
N PRO A 442 -17.44 4.01 -20.78
CA PRO A 442 -16.78 3.90 -19.47
C PRO A 442 -17.66 4.47 -18.33
N GLN A 443 -17.30 4.16 -17.09
CA GLN A 443 -17.88 4.79 -15.90
C GLN A 443 -17.61 6.30 -15.88
N LEU A 444 -18.50 7.07 -15.28
CA LEU A 444 -18.30 8.51 -15.09
C LEU A 444 -17.24 8.75 -13.99
N VAL A 445 -16.21 9.49 -14.34
CA VAL A 445 -15.07 9.79 -13.44
C VAL A 445 -15.51 10.50 -12.15
N LYS A 446 -16.51 11.38 -12.24
CA LYS A 446 -17.13 12.08 -11.08
C LYS A 446 -18.22 11.26 -10.37
N GLY A 447 -18.50 10.05 -10.85
CA GLY A 447 -19.40 9.12 -10.17
C GLY A 447 -18.74 8.50 -8.93
N ASN A 448 -19.54 7.89 -8.08
CA ASN A 448 -19.07 7.19 -6.88
C ASN A 448 -19.93 5.95 -6.62
N ALA A 449 -19.31 4.84 -6.24
CA ALA A 449 -19.98 3.63 -5.80
C ALA A 449 -19.97 3.56 -4.28
N GLY A 450 -21.13 3.66 -3.64
CA GLY A 450 -21.28 3.49 -2.19
C GLY A 450 -21.72 2.08 -1.81
N ILE A 451 -21.24 1.53 -0.69
CA ILE A 451 -21.83 0.34 -0.07
C ILE A 451 -23.02 0.82 0.75
N VAL A 452 -24.22 0.44 0.35
CA VAL A 452 -25.50 0.91 0.94
C VAL A 452 -26.18 -0.12 1.85
N ASP A 453 -25.76 -1.37 1.78
CA ASP A 453 -26.13 -2.43 2.74
C ASP A 453 -24.91 -3.32 2.96
N PHE A 454 -24.55 -3.56 4.21
CA PHE A 454 -23.47 -4.44 4.61
C PHE A 454 -23.97 -5.42 5.66
N GLN A 455 -23.84 -6.73 5.36
CA GLN A 455 -24.24 -7.83 6.23
C GLN A 455 -23.08 -8.84 6.34
N PRO A 456 -23.10 -9.78 7.28
CA PRO A 456 -22.03 -10.76 7.45
C PRO A 456 -21.74 -11.68 6.25
N ASP A 457 -22.68 -11.82 5.34
CA ASP A 457 -22.61 -12.72 4.18
C ASP A 457 -22.73 -12.01 2.83
N ARG A 458 -23.06 -10.70 2.82
CA ARG A 458 -23.34 -9.94 1.61
C ARG A 458 -23.09 -8.45 1.75
N CYS A 459 -22.95 -7.79 0.61
CA CYS A 459 -23.10 -6.34 0.51
C CYS A 459 -23.85 -5.91 -0.76
N VAL A 460 -24.42 -4.70 -0.71
CA VAL A 460 -25.04 -4.04 -1.86
C VAL A 460 -24.34 -2.72 -2.11
N LEU A 461 -23.92 -2.52 -3.37
CA LEU A 461 -23.38 -1.25 -3.83
C LEU A 461 -24.44 -0.50 -4.65
N ASP A 462 -24.54 0.80 -4.44
CA ASP A 462 -25.20 1.72 -5.35
C ASP A 462 -24.18 2.26 -6.36
N LEU A 463 -24.34 1.87 -7.61
CA LEU A 463 -23.48 2.27 -8.72
C LEU A 463 -24.12 3.37 -9.59
N THR A 464 -25.26 3.87 -9.22
CA THR A 464 -26.12 4.75 -10.04
C THR A 464 -25.36 5.97 -10.57
N SER A 465 -24.58 6.61 -9.71
CA SER A 465 -23.86 7.83 -10.10
C SER A 465 -22.73 7.58 -11.12
N LEU A 466 -22.16 6.36 -11.17
CA LEU A 466 -21.17 5.96 -12.17
C LEU A 466 -21.78 5.82 -13.57
N TYR A 467 -23.10 5.61 -13.65
CA TYR A 467 -23.84 5.39 -14.89
C TYR A 467 -24.96 6.43 -15.10
N ARG A 468 -24.84 7.61 -14.44
CA ARG A 468 -25.81 8.70 -14.57
C ARG A 468 -26.07 9.06 -16.05
N GLY A 469 -27.35 9.24 -16.41
CA GLY A 469 -27.80 9.51 -17.77
C GLY A 469 -27.99 8.27 -18.65
N ARG A 470 -27.59 7.08 -18.17
CA ARG A 470 -27.75 5.80 -18.89
C ARG A 470 -28.75 4.87 -18.21
N ALA A 471 -28.86 4.97 -16.89
CA ALA A 471 -29.85 4.26 -16.09
C ALA A 471 -30.40 5.17 -14.99
N LYS A 472 -31.62 4.92 -14.54
CA LYS A 472 -32.23 5.61 -13.40
C LYS A 472 -31.67 5.07 -12.07
N LYS A 473 -31.43 3.76 -11.99
CA LYS A 473 -30.82 3.10 -10.85
C LYS A 473 -29.96 1.90 -11.31
N VAL A 474 -28.79 1.73 -10.68
CA VAL A 474 -27.91 0.58 -10.87
C VAL A 474 -27.40 0.13 -9.50
N THR A 475 -27.65 -1.12 -9.14
CA THR A 475 -27.16 -1.72 -7.91
C THR A 475 -26.47 -3.04 -8.19
N ARG A 476 -25.44 -3.37 -7.40
CA ARG A 476 -24.75 -4.67 -7.41
C ARG A 476 -24.79 -5.28 -6.02
N ARG A 477 -25.37 -6.46 -5.90
CA ARG A 477 -25.36 -7.28 -4.70
C ARG A 477 -24.39 -8.43 -4.87
N LEU A 478 -23.51 -8.63 -3.88
CA LEU A 478 -22.55 -9.74 -3.83
C LEU A 478 -22.79 -10.53 -2.53
N GLU A 479 -22.91 -11.85 -2.66
CA GLU A 479 -23.15 -12.80 -1.57
C GLU A 479 -22.10 -13.90 -1.60
N LEU A 480 -21.33 -14.06 -0.51
CA LEU A 480 -20.41 -15.19 -0.33
C LEU A 480 -21.05 -16.21 0.62
N ARG A 481 -21.38 -17.40 0.10
CA ARG A 481 -22.03 -18.45 0.87
C ARG A 481 -21.03 -19.35 1.61
N PRO A 482 -21.47 -20.05 2.68
CA PRO A 482 -20.60 -20.97 3.44
C PRO A 482 -20.02 -22.12 2.60
N ASP A 483 -20.71 -22.55 1.54
CA ASP A 483 -20.25 -23.54 0.57
C ASP A 483 -19.22 -22.98 -0.44
N GLN A 484 -18.75 -21.77 -0.21
CA GLN A 484 -17.82 -21.00 -1.01
C GLN A 484 -18.41 -20.46 -2.33
N THR A 485 -19.67 -20.67 -2.63
CA THR A 485 -20.34 -20.08 -3.80
C THR A 485 -20.38 -18.56 -3.68
N LEU A 486 -20.01 -17.87 -4.76
CA LEU A 486 -20.22 -16.43 -4.91
C LEU A 486 -21.39 -16.18 -5.86
N LYS A 487 -22.42 -15.47 -5.39
CA LYS A 487 -23.53 -14.99 -6.20
C LYS A 487 -23.47 -13.47 -6.34
N ILE A 488 -23.57 -12.99 -7.57
CA ILE A 488 -23.63 -11.57 -7.90
C ILE A 488 -24.94 -11.30 -8.62
N THR A 489 -25.68 -10.29 -8.15
CA THR A 489 -26.91 -9.83 -8.78
C THR A 489 -26.79 -8.33 -9.07
N ASP A 490 -26.83 -7.99 -10.36
CA ASP A 490 -26.87 -6.61 -10.85
C ASP A 490 -28.31 -6.26 -11.25
N SER A 491 -28.88 -5.22 -10.64
CA SER A 491 -30.22 -4.72 -10.97
C SER A 491 -30.10 -3.32 -11.56
N LEU A 492 -30.61 -3.16 -12.77
CA LEU A 492 -30.59 -1.91 -13.54
C LEU A 492 -32.04 -1.52 -13.86
N SER A 493 -32.41 -0.25 -13.68
CA SER A 493 -33.77 0.21 -13.99
C SER A 493 -33.78 1.55 -14.71
N GLY A 494 -34.87 1.81 -15.45
CA GLY A 494 -35.10 3.03 -16.19
C GLY A 494 -34.10 3.29 -17.30
N MET A 495 -33.69 2.24 -17.98
CA MET A 495 -32.76 2.26 -19.10
C MET A 495 -33.51 2.41 -20.44
N LYS A 496 -32.78 2.79 -21.48
CA LYS A 496 -33.30 2.74 -22.85
C LYS A 496 -33.53 1.27 -23.24
N PRO A 497 -34.67 0.92 -23.83
CA PRO A 497 -34.87 -0.39 -24.42
C PRO A 497 -33.78 -0.74 -25.43
N ASN A 498 -33.35 -2.00 -25.43
CA ASN A 498 -32.24 -2.54 -26.27
C ASN A 498 -30.86 -1.95 -25.97
N ALA A 499 -30.68 -1.13 -24.92
CA ALA A 499 -29.34 -0.75 -24.46
C ALA A 499 -28.52 -2.02 -24.16
N ARG A 500 -27.24 -1.98 -24.51
CA ARG A 500 -26.36 -3.16 -24.39
C ARG A 500 -25.58 -3.10 -23.07
N ILE A 501 -25.76 -4.12 -22.23
CA ILE A 501 -24.98 -4.30 -21.02
C ILE A 501 -23.92 -5.35 -21.25
N ARG A 502 -22.66 -4.96 -21.07
CA ARG A 502 -21.56 -5.92 -20.94
C ARG A 502 -21.28 -6.16 -19.47
N TRP A 503 -21.36 -7.43 -19.07
CA TRP A 503 -20.88 -7.92 -17.79
C TRP A 503 -19.53 -8.59 -18.00
N GLN A 504 -18.51 -8.27 -17.20
CA GLN A 504 -17.17 -8.81 -17.39
C GLN A 504 -16.42 -9.03 -16.08
N PHE A 505 -15.39 -9.90 -16.14
CA PHE A 505 -14.40 -10.08 -15.09
C PHE A 505 -13.04 -10.48 -15.67
N CYS A 506 -11.97 -10.25 -14.86
CA CYS A 506 -10.58 -10.58 -15.19
C CYS A 506 -10.16 -11.88 -14.50
N THR A 507 -9.45 -12.77 -15.19
CA THR A 507 -8.95 -14.03 -14.62
C THR A 507 -7.61 -14.44 -15.21
N ALA A 508 -6.80 -15.14 -14.40
CA ALA A 508 -5.61 -15.87 -14.85
C ALA A 508 -5.87 -17.38 -15.02
N ALA A 509 -7.10 -17.85 -14.77
CA ALA A 509 -7.48 -19.23 -15.00
C ALA A 509 -7.75 -19.48 -16.49
N GLU A 510 -7.48 -20.69 -16.97
CA GLU A 510 -7.95 -21.14 -18.27
C GLU A 510 -9.48 -21.11 -18.28
N ALA A 511 -10.07 -20.66 -19.37
CA ALA A 511 -11.50 -20.49 -19.50
C ALA A 511 -12.02 -21.21 -20.75
N SER A 512 -13.15 -21.88 -20.64
CA SER A 512 -13.81 -22.58 -21.77
C SER A 512 -15.33 -22.64 -21.58
N GLY A 513 -16.07 -22.85 -22.67
CA GLY A 513 -17.52 -22.99 -22.66
C GLY A 513 -18.27 -21.70 -23.04
N GLU A 514 -19.41 -21.89 -23.71
CA GLU A 514 -20.23 -20.77 -24.23
C GLU A 514 -21.52 -20.54 -23.42
N LYS A 515 -22.17 -21.60 -22.93
CA LYS A 515 -23.40 -21.49 -22.11
C LYS A 515 -23.06 -21.48 -20.63
N THR A 516 -22.39 -22.53 -20.16
CA THR A 516 -21.75 -22.57 -18.84
C THR A 516 -20.25 -22.39 -19.05
N LEU A 517 -19.68 -21.40 -18.35
CA LEU A 517 -18.24 -21.18 -18.39
C LEU A 517 -17.56 -22.10 -17.38
N LEU A 518 -16.49 -22.76 -17.80
CA LEU A 518 -15.62 -23.56 -16.94
C LEU A 518 -14.27 -22.84 -16.81
N LEU A 519 -13.87 -22.56 -15.59
CA LEU A 519 -12.54 -22.07 -15.24
C LEU A 519 -11.68 -23.20 -14.69
N CYS A 520 -10.42 -23.29 -15.13
CA CYS A 520 -9.46 -24.31 -14.68
C CYS A 520 -8.16 -23.65 -14.24
N SER A 521 -7.62 -24.04 -13.07
CA SER A 521 -6.33 -23.56 -12.58
C SER A 521 -5.76 -24.54 -11.55
N GLY A 522 -4.49 -24.95 -11.73
CA GLY A 522 -3.80 -25.84 -10.81
C GLY A 522 -4.53 -27.15 -10.54
N GLY A 523 -5.15 -27.74 -11.57
CA GLY A 523 -5.93 -28.98 -11.49
C GLY A 523 -7.30 -28.84 -10.78
N LYS A 524 -7.73 -27.62 -10.47
CA LYS A 524 -9.03 -27.30 -9.87
C LYS A 524 -9.95 -26.68 -10.89
N LYS A 525 -11.25 -26.86 -10.68
CA LYS A 525 -12.30 -26.38 -11.59
C LYS A 525 -13.31 -25.52 -10.83
N LEU A 526 -13.90 -24.59 -11.56
CA LEU A 526 -14.99 -23.75 -11.10
C LEU A 526 -15.94 -23.49 -12.27
N ALA A 527 -17.23 -23.75 -12.07
CA ALA A 527 -18.25 -23.43 -13.05
C ALA A 527 -18.81 -22.00 -12.80
N VAL A 528 -19.02 -21.24 -13.87
CA VAL A 528 -19.70 -19.95 -13.80
C VAL A 528 -20.99 -20.02 -14.60
N LYS A 529 -22.12 -19.74 -13.92
CA LYS A 529 -23.45 -19.75 -14.52
C LYS A 529 -24.04 -18.34 -14.52
N LYS A 530 -24.95 -18.07 -15.43
CA LYS A 530 -25.70 -16.82 -15.51
C LYS A 530 -27.17 -17.07 -15.84
N ASN A 531 -28.05 -16.19 -15.39
CA ASN A 531 -29.50 -16.34 -15.62
C ASN A 531 -29.91 -15.93 -17.04
N ARG A 532 -29.25 -14.95 -17.67
CA ARG A 532 -29.55 -14.44 -19.01
C ARG A 532 -28.34 -13.82 -19.71
N GLY A 533 -28.52 -13.36 -20.92
CA GLY A 533 -27.48 -12.79 -21.80
C GLY A 533 -26.99 -13.77 -22.85
N GLY A 534 -26.16 -13.28 -23.79
CA GLY A 534 -25.56 -14.03 -24.88
C GLY A 534 -24.53 -15.06 -24.40
N LYS A 535 -23.80 -15.67 -25.34
CA LYS A 535 -22.71 -16.61 -25.04
C LYS A 535 -21.57 -15.92 -24.28
N TRP A 536 -20.82 -16.68 -23.50
CA TRP A 536 -19.57 -16.21 -22.92
C TRP A 536 -18.55 -15.93 -24.03
N LYS A 537 -17.85 -14.81 -23.90
CA LYS A 537 -16.72 -14.38 -24.73
C LYS A 537 -15.46 -14.40 -23.88
N ILE A 538 -14.44 -15.05 -24.38
CA ILE A 538 -13.13 -15.17 -23.73
C ILE A 538 -12.14 -14.43 -24.60
N THR A 539 -11.57 -13.34 -24.08
CA THR A 539 -10.65 -12.48 -24.83
C THR A 539 -9.31 -12.42 -24.07
N PRO A 540 -8.21 -12.87 -24.70
CA PRO A 540 -6.88 -12.62 -24.14
C PRO A 540 -6.62 -11.13 -23.94
N ALA A 541 -6.00 -10.76 -22.80
CA ALA A 541 -5.72 -9.36 -22.45
C ALA A 541 -4.93 -8.65 -23.55
N GLU A 542 -3.99 -9.35 -24.17
CA GLU A 542 -3.14 -8.82 -25.25
C GLU A 542 -3.92 -8.23 -26.44
N LYS A 543 -5.16 -8.71 -26.67
CA LYS A 543 -6.05 -8.18 -27.74
C LYS A 543 -6.75 -6.88 -27.36
N LEU A 544 -6.70 -6.48 -26.09
CA LEU A 544 -7.34 -5.28 -25.55
C LEU A 544 -6.32 -4.22 -25.10
N MET A 545 -5.04 -4.58 -25.10
CA MET A 545 -3.94 -3.72 -24.65
C MET A 545 -3.44 -2.84 -25.79
N HIS A 546 -2.83 -1.74 -25.39
CA HIS A 546 -2.05 -0.86 -26.24
C HIS A 546 -0.54 -1.11 -26.07
N GLU A 547 0.27 -0.62 -26.99
CA GLU A 547 1.73 -0.76 -26.95
C GLU A 547 2.40 -0.12 -25.73
N PHE A 548 1.74 0.87 -25.12
CA PHE A 548 2.21 1.53 -23.90
C PHE A 548 1.90 0.75 -22.61
N ASP A 549 1.02 -0.24 -22.64
CA ASP A 549 0.65 -1.04 -21.47
C ASP A 549 1.76 -2.03 -21.06
N SER A 550 1.86 -2.32 -19.78
CA SER A 550 2.70 -3.41 -19.30
C SER A 550 2.12 -4.76 -19.72
N PRO A 551 2.96 -5.75 -20.07
CA PRO A 551 2.49 -7.07 -20.44
C PRO A 551 1.62 -7.74 -19.37
N ASN A 552 0.58 -8.46 -19.80
CA ASN A 552 -0.33 -9.22 -18.93
C ASN A 552 -0.46 -10.66 -19.45
N PRO A 553 0.63 -11.45 -19.48
CA PRO A 553 0.62 -12.77 -20.06
C PRO A 553 -0.32 -13.71 -19.31
N GLY A 554 -1.11 -14.49 -20.05
CA GLY A 554 -2.03 -15.48 -19.51
C GLY A 554 -3.29 -14.90 -18.85
N ILE A 555 -3.50 -13.57 -18.94
CA ILE A 555 -4.71 -12.92 -18.44
C ILE A 555 -5.81 -12.97 -19.49
N LEU A 556 -7.01 -13.33 -19.05
CA LEU A 556 -8.23 -13.36 -19.85
C LEU A 556 -9.26 -12.38 -19.31
N ILE A 557 -9.94 -11.68 -20.21
CA ILE A 557 -11.18 -10.95 -19.92
C ILE A 557 -12.34 -11.81 -20.40
N VAL A 558 -13.16 -12.24 -19.45
CA VAL A 558 -14.34 -13.06 -19.71
C VAL A 558 -15.57 -12.17 -19.61
N SER A 559 -16.44 -12.19 -20.62
CA SER A 559 -17.59 -11.30 -20.68
C SER A 559 -18.79 -11.94 -21.36
N PHE A 560 -19.96 -11.35 -21.16
CA PHE A 560 -21.13 -11.56 -22.00
C PHE A 560 -21.89 -10.26 -22.18
N ASP A 561 -22.70 -10.19 -23.23
CA ASP A 561 -23.57 -9.04 -23.49
C ASP A 561 -25.04 -9.45 -23.22
N ALA A 562 -25.83 -8.53 -22.65
CA ALA A 562 -27.27 -8.64 -22.47
C ALA A 562 -27.96 -7.39 -22.99
N ALA A 563 -29.11 -7.56 -23.63
CA ALA A 563 -29.96 -6.44 -24.06
C ALA A 563 -30.97 -6.12 -22.96
N VAL A 564 -31.24 -4.83 -22.77
CA VAL A 564 -32.27 -4.35 -21.85
C VAL A 564 -33.66 -4.60 -22.45
N PRO A 565 -34.60 -5.21 -21.72
CA PRO A 565 -35.98 -5.45 -22.14
C PRO A 565 -36.75 -4.15 -22.44
N ALA A 566 -37.97 -4.30 -23.04
CA ALA A 566 -38.79 -3.17 -23.43
C ALA A 566 -39.28 -2.29 -22.27
N ASP A 567 -39.40 -2.85 -21.08
CA ASP A 567 -39.77 -2.14 -19.83
C ASP A 567 -38.64 -1.29 -19.25
N GLY A 568 -37.43 -1.42 -19.78
CA GLY A 568 -36.28 -0.66 -19.34
C GLY A 568 -35.58 -1.22 -18.09
N ASP A 569 -36.01 -2.38 -17.58
CA ASP A 569 -35.48 -3.00 -16.37
C ASP A 569 -34.75 -4.31 -16.68
N LEU A 570 -33.62 -4.51 -16.03
CA LEU A 570 -32.78 -5.71 -16.25
C LEU A 570 -32.20 -6.19 -14.92
N GLU A 571 -32.32 -7.49 -14.67
CA GLU A 571 -31.61 -8.18 -13.60
C GLU A 571 -30.68 -9.25 -14.18
N LEU A 572 -29.41 -9.15 -13.85
CA LEU A 572 -28.37 -10.13 -14.20
C LEU A 572 -27.86 -10.82 -12.95
N THR A 573 -27.93 -12.15 -12.95
CA THR A 573 -27.34 -12.95 -11.87
C THR A 573 -26.23 -13.81 -12.44
N VAL A 574 -25.06 -13.78 -11.79
CA VAL A 574 -23.90 -14.63 -12.09
C VAL A 574 -23.49 -15.37 -10.83
N GLU A 575 -23.30 -16.69 -10.95
CA GLU A 575 -22.89 -17.56 -9.85
C GLU A 575 -21.57 -18.26 -10.18
N PHE A 576 -20.60 -18.14 -9.27
CA PHE A 576 -19.34 -18.86 -9.28
C PHE A 576 -19.46 -20.07 -8.35
N LEU A 577 -19.36 -21.27 -8.91
CA LEU A 577 -19.66 -22.53 -8.25
C LEU A 577 -18.38 -23.38 -8.18
N PRO A 578 -17.62 -23.31 -7.07
CA PRO A 578 -16.42 -24.14 -6.90
C PRO A 578 -16.78 -25.63 -6.85
N GLU A 579 -15.96 -26.49 -7.43
CA GLU A 579 -16.11 -27.95 -7.34
C GLU A 579 -15.94 -28.39 -5.88
N ASN A 580 -16.95 -29.04 -5.31
CA ASN A 580 -16.92 -29.54 -3.94
C ASN A 580 -15.99 -30.77 -3.83
N ARG A 581 -15.20 -30.84 -2.72
CA ARG A 581 -14.33 -31.97 -2.38
C ARG A 581 -15.10 -33.31 -2.18
N LYS A 582 -16.43 -33.26 -2.05
CA LYS A 582 -17.26 -34.47 -1.84
C LYS A 582 -17.58 -35.24 -3.13
N ASP A 583 -17.25 -34.65 -4.29
CA ASP A 583 -17.57 -35.25 -5.62
C ASP A 583 -16.32 -35.89 -6.27
N ARG A 584 -15.29 -36.21 -5.46
CA ARG A 584 -14.13 -37.01 -5.90
C ARG A 584 -14.05 -38.37 -5.25
#